data_e5592511315a70b7a5b994d584f4ffdb
#
_entry.id   e5592511315a70b7a5b994d584f4ffdb
#
_cell.length_a   1.000
_cell.length_b   1.000
_cell.length_c   1.000
_cell.angle_alpha   90.00
_cell.angle_beta   90.00
_cell.angle_gamma   90.00
#
_symmetry.space_group_name_H-M   'P 1'
#
loop_
_entity.id
_entity.type
_entity.pdbx_description
1 polymer ?
#
loop_
_entity_poly.entity_id
_entity_poly.type
_entity_poly.pdbx_seq_one_letter_code
_entity_poly.pdbx_strand_id
1 'polypeptide(L)'
;MGRIINISRGSAVLVAHAVRADDFWRRAIGLLGHARLPSDAGLWLVPCSAVHTCGMRFALDLLFLDHDGRVVRLSRNVPPWRFFVGGGARAVSVIELAAGWLPRDAVALGDQLVWANA
;
A
#
# COMPACT_ATOMS: atom_id res chain seq x y z
N MET A 1 7.60 9.32 -9.29
CA MET A 1 6.38 8.60 -9.62
C MET A 1 6.72 7.31 -10.37
N GLY A 2 5.97 6.28 -10.14
CA GLY A 2 6.27 4.99 -10.74
C GLY A 2 5.07 4.06 -10.78
N ARG A 3 5.36 2.80 -11.02
CA ARG A 3 4.37 1.71 -11.05
C ARG A 3 4.81 0.62 -10.10
N ILE A 4 3.84 -0.12 -9.58
CA ILE A 4 4.09 -1.30 -8.77
C ILE A 4 3.69 -2.52 -9.60
N ILE A 5 4.63 -3.45 -9.74
CA ILE A 5 4.48 -4.62 -10.58
C ILE A 5 4.51 -5.87 -9.72
N ASN A 6 3.57 -6.78 -9.96
CA ASN A 6 3.54 -8.08 -9.30
C ASN A 6 4.29 -9.09 -10.18
N ILE A 7 5.56 -9.32 -9.88
CA ILE A 7 6.40 -10.23 -10.66
C ILE A 7 6.04 -11.70 -10.43
N SER A 8 5.33 -12.02 -9.37
CA SER A 8 4.84 -13.38 -9.11
C SER A 8 3.61 -13.74 -9.95
N ARG A 9 3.00 -12.75 -10.61
CA ARG A 9 1.80 -12.95 -11.44
C ARG A 9 2.00 -12.39 -12.84
N GLY A 10 3.00 -12.91 -13.55
CA GLY A 10 3.27 -12.55 -14.93
C GLY A 10 3.75 -11.12 -15.13
N SER A 11 4.32 -10.50 -14.11
CA SER A 11 4.76 -9.11 -14.15
C SER A 11 3.64 -8.13 -14.51
N ALA A 12 2.42 -8.42 -14.05
CA ALA A 12 1.28 -7.54 -14.25
C ALA A 12 1.45 -6.24 -13.46
N VAL A 13 1.00 -5.14 -14.05
CA VAL A 13 0.98 -3.85 -13.35
C VAL A 13 -0.13 -3.89 -12.31
N LEU A 14 0.26 -3.84 -11.03
CA LEU A 14 -0.67 -3.83 -9.91
C LEU A 14 -1.20 -2.42 -9.64
N VAL A 15 -0.32 -1.44 -9.69
CA VAL A 15 -0.64 -0.02 -9.48
C VAL A 15 0.02 0.80 -10.58
N ALA A 16 -0.79 1.50 -11.37
CA ALA A 16 -0.30 2.26 -12.52
C ALA A 16 0.31 3.61 -12.12
N HIS A 17 -0.18 4.21 -11.05
CA HIS A 17 0.25 5.52 -10.58
C HIS A 17 0.62 5.43 -9.11
N ALA A 18 1.88 5.11 -8.84
CA ALA A 18 2.38 4.94 -7.49
C ALA A 18 3.31 6.08 -7.10
N VAL A 19 3.23 6.50 -5.86
CA VAL A 19 4.16 7.44 -5.23
C VAL A 19 4.89 6.69 -4.12
N ARG A 20 6.21 6.81 -4.11
CA ARG A 20 7.04 6.26 -3.04
C ARG A 20 7.42 7.38 -2.09
N ALA A 21 7.25 7.15 -0.80
CA ALA A 21 7.53 8.15 0.22
C ALA A 21 8.33 7.51 1.36
N ASP A 22 9.40 8.19 1.78
CA ASP A 22 10.28 7.77 2.87
C ASP A 22 10.22 8.72 4.06
N ASP A 23 9.47 9.80 3.95
CA ASP A 23 9.31 10.80 4.99
C ASP A 23 7.94 10.67 5.66
N PHE A 24 7.94 10.50 6.98
CA PHE A 24 6.71 10.28 7.75
C PHE A 24 5.67 11.39 7.54
N TRP A 25 6.10 12.65 7.56
CA TRP A 25 5.17 13.77 7.42
C TRP A 25 4.60 13.89 6.01
N ARG A 26 5.43 13.65 4.99
CA ARG A 26 4.94 13.58 3.61
C ARG A 26 3.92 12.48 3.44
N ARG A 27 4.17 11.33 4.06
CA ARG A 27 3.27 10.17 4.02
C ARG A 27 1.91 10.52 4.61
N ALA A 28 1.92 11.14 5.79
CA ALA A 28 0.69 11.52 6.48
C ALA A 28 -0.09 12.57 5.68
N ILE A 29 0.57 13.62 5.20
CA ILE A 29 -0.06 14.70 4.45
C ILE A 29 -0.56 14.20 3.09
N GLY A 30 0.17 13.30 2.45
CA GLY A 30 -0.18 12.80 1.12
C GLY A 30 -1.58 12.21 1.02
N LEU A 31 -2.07 11.56 2.08
CA LEU A 31 -3.41 10.96 2.07
C LEU A 31 -4.44 11.78 2.84
N LEU A 32 -4.06 12.46 3.91
CA LEU A 32 -5.02 13.19 4.75
C LEU A 32 -5.74 14.32 4.02
N GLY A 33 -5.12 14.90 3.01
CA GLY A 33 -5.73 15.97 2.22
C GLY A 33 -6.73 15.51 1.16
N HIS A 34 -6.87 14.21 0.94
CA HIS A 34 -7.71 13.67 -0.12
C HIS A 34 -9.05 13.19 0.42
N ALA A 35 -10.14 13.48 -0.29
CA ALA A 35 -11.44 12.92 0.01
C ALA A 35 -11.52 11.44 -0.37
N ARG A 36 -10.75 11.03 -1.36
CA ARG A 36 -10.58 9.63 -1.78
C ARG A 36 -9.27 9.50 -2.56
N LEU A 37 -8.75 8.28 -2.59
CA LEU A 37 -7.61 7.94 -3.42
C LEU A 37 -8.11 7.39 -4.76
N PRO A 38 -7.60 7.88 -5.91
CA PRO A 38 -7.97 7.32 -7.21
C PRO A 38 -7.73 5.82 -7.29
N SER A 39 -8.56 5.11 -8.05
CA SER A 39 -8.57 3.65 -8.08
C SER A 39 -7.29 3.02 -8.64
N ASP A 40 -6.52 3.71 -9.45
CA ASP A 40 -5.26 3.20 -10.02
C ASP A 40 -4.02 3.81 -9.36
N ALA A 41 -4.22 4.50 -8.24
CA ALA A 41 -3.14 5.16 -7.50
C ALA A 41 -2.80 4.41 -6.23
N GLY A 42 -1.56 4.49 -5.80
CA GLY A 42 -1.10 3.88 -4.57
C GLY A 42 0.04 4.66 -3.95
N LEU A 43 0.22 4.46 -2.66
CA LEU A 43 1.31 5.07 -1.90
C LEU A 43 2.13 3.97 -1.25
N TRP A 44 3.41 3.90 -1.59
CA TRP A 44 4.35 2.94 -1.01
C TRP A 44 5.21 3.63 0.03
N LEU A 45 4.99 3.29 1.29
CA LEU A 45 5.67 3.89 2.44
C LEU A 45 6.85 3.03 2.85
N VAL A 46 8.05 3.59 2.80
CA VAL A 46 9.30 2.89 3.12
C VAL A 46 10.21 3.83 3.92
N PRO A 47 10.71 3.44 5.08
CA PRO A 47 10.34 2.29 5.88
C PRO A 47 9.03 2.51 6.63
N CYS A 48 8.23 1.46 6.77
CA CYS A 48 7.00 1.53 7.53
C CYS A 48 6.51 0.12 7.86
N SER A 49 6.27 -0.19 9.13
CA SER A 49 5.77 -1.49 9.55
C SER A 49 4.36 -1.43 10.12
N ALA A 50 3.83 -0.24 10.34
CA ALA A 50 2.49 -0.02 10.85
C ALA A 50 1.99 1.35 10.44
N VAL A 51 0.67 1.49 10.33
CA VAL A 51 0.02 2.74 9.98
C VAL A 51 -1.17 3.00 10.91
N HIS A 52 -1.66 4.23 10.91
CA HIS A 52 -2.96 4.57 11.46
C HIS A 52 -3.81 5.18 10.33
N THR A 53 -5.13 5.13 10.48
CA THR A 53 -6.08 5.70 9.54
C THR A 53 -6.88 6.84 10.16
N CYS A 54 -6.40 7.39 11.26
CA CYS A 54 -7.04 8.51 11.94
C CYS A 54 -7.05 9.74 11.05
N GLY A 55 -8.22 10.36 10.87
CA GLY A 55 -8.38 11.52 10.00
C GLY A 55 -8.58 11.19 8.54
N MET A 56 -8.49 9.94 8.15
CA MET A 56 -8.80 9.51 6.77
C MET A 56 -10.29 9.65 6.50
N ARG A 57 -10.63 9.89 5.24
CA ARG A 57 -12.02 10.05 4.79
C ARG A 57 -12.55 8.85 4.01
N PHE A 58 -11.72 7.83 3.83
CA PHE A 58 -12.06 6.64 3.05
C PHE A 58 -11.31 5.43 3.61
N ALA A 59 -11.82 4.25 3.31
CA ALA A 59 -11.17 3.00 3.70
C ALA A 59 -9.99 2.68 2.78
N LEU A 60 -9.03 1.93 3.30
CA LEU A 60 -7.81 1.55 2.59
C LEU A 60 -7.66 0.04 2.53
N ASP A 61 -7.05 -0.44 1.45
CA ASP A 61 -6.41 -1.75 1.41
C ASP A 61 -4.92 -1.56 1.67
N LEU A 62 -4.36 -2.38 2.55
CA LEU A 62 -2.96 -2.30 2.98
C LEU A 62 -2.24 -3.58 2.63
N LEU A 63 -1.13 -3.44 1.90
CA LEU A 63 -0.24 -4.55 1.56
C LEU A 63 1.07 -4.34 2.31
N PHE A 64 1.32 -5.16 3.33
CA PHE A 64 2.57 -5.10 4.09
C PHE A 64 3.59 -6.03 3.46
N LEU A 65 4.80 -5.50 3.24
CA LEU A 65 5.88 -6.21 2.54
C LEU A 65 7.10 -6.35 3.44
N ASP A 66 7.82 -7.46 3.24
CA ASP A 66 9.13 -7.65 3.84
C ASP A 66 10.23 -6.96 3.02
N HIS A 67 11.49 -7.13 3.43
CA HIS A 67 12.62 -6.48 2.77
C HIS A 67 12.89 -7.01 1.35
N ASP A 68 12.34 -8.16 0.98
CA ASP A 68 12.41 -8.71 -0.38
C ASP A 68 11.25 -8.24 -1.25
N GLY A 69 10.33 -7.44 -0.71
CA GLY A 69 9.14 -7.01 -1.43
C GLY A 69 8.03 -8.05 -1.48
N ARG A 70 8.11 -9.10 -0.65
CA ARG A 70 7.05 -10.10 -0.60
C ARG A 70 5.95 -9.68 0.37
N VAL A 71 4.72 -9.93 -0.04
CA VAL A 71 3.54 -9.60 0.77
C VAL A 71 3.49 -10.54 1.97
N VAL A 72 3.60 -9.96 3.17
CA VAL A 72 3.53 -10.70 4.43
C VAL A 72 2.20 -10.55 5.14
N ARG A 73 1.42 -9.52 4.78
CA ARG A 73 0.08 -9.32 5.31
C ARG A 73 -0.77 -8.50 4.36
N LEU A 74 -2.03 -8.90 4.22
CA LEU A 74 -3.06 -8.17 3.49
C LEU A 74 -4.13 -7.73 4.49
N SER A 75 -4.37 -6.43 4.61
CA SER A 75 -5.45 -5.89 5.43
C SER A 75 -6.38 -5.12 4.52
N ARG A 76 -7.49 -5.74 4.13
CA ARG A 76 -8.44 -5.14 3.20
C ARG A 76 -9.53 -4.38 3.93
N ASN A 77 -10.00 -3.32 3.29
CA ASN A 77 -11.14 -2.54 3.76
C ASN A 77 -10.95 -2.01 5.19
N VAL A 78 -9.77 -1.45 5.44
CA VAL A 78 -9.45 -0.85 6.74
C VAL A 78 -10.17 0.49 6.85
N PRO A 79 -11.13 0.64 7.78
CA PRO A 79 -11.88 1.88 7.90
C PRO A 79 -11.06 3.01 8.49
N PRO A 80 -11.50 4.27 8.35
CA PRO A 80 -10.90 5.38 9.09
C PRO A 80 -10.90 5.15 10.61
N TRP A 81 -10.04 5.90 11.29
CA TRP A 81 -9.96 5.94 12.76
C TRP A 81 -9.44 4.66 13.42
N ARG A 82 -8.66 3.89 12.70
CA ARG A 82 -7.87 2.81 13.31
C ARG A 82 -6.55 3.39 13.81
N PHE A 83 -6.27 3.25 15.10
CA PHE A 83 -5.08 3.83 15.73
C PHE A 83 -3.81 3.04 15.39
N PHE A 84 -3.94 1.75 15.10
CA PHE A 84 -2.79 0.92 14.78
C PHE A 84 -3.22 -0.22 13.86
N VAL A 85 -2.54 -0.32 12.71
CA VAL A 85 -2.66 -1.46 11.80
C VAL A 85 -1.25 -1.87 11.44
N GLY A 86 -0.80 -3.01 11.96
CA GLY A 86 0.57 -3.48 11.78
C GLY A 86 0.67 -4.63 10.81
N GLY A 87 1.84 -4.77 10.22
CA GLY A 87 2.14 -5.84 9.26
C GLY A 87 2.86 -7.04 9.85
N GLY A 88 3.17 -7.01 11.15
CA GLY A 88 3.93 -8.05 11.81
C GLY A 88 5.44 -7.79 11.81
N ALA A 89 6.19 -8.71 12.42
CA ALA A 89 7.61 -8.51 12.69
C ALA A 89 8.49 -8.42 11.43
N ARG A 90 8.04 -8.99 10.31
CA ARG A 90 8.81 -8.97 9.05
C ARG A 90 8.45 -7.80 8.15
N ALA A 91 7.40 -7.05 8.45
CA ALA A 91 6.99 -5.93 7.62
C ALA A 91 7.99 -4.77 7.73
N VAL A 92 8.45 -4.27 6.58
CA VAL A 92 9.36 -3.13 6.51
C VAL A 92 8.81 -2.03 5.61
N SER A 93 7.77 -2.31 4.83
CA SER A 93 7.07 -1.31 4.01
C SER A 93 5.61 -1.67 3.88
N VAL A 94 4.81 -0.69 3.43
CA VAL A 94 3.39 -0.88 3.20
C VAL A 94 2.96 -0.13 1.95
N ILE A 95 2.07 -0.73 1.17
CA ILE A 95 1.41 -0.10 0.04
C ILE A 95 -0.02 0.19 0.45
N GLU A 96 -0.43 1.44 0.31
CA GLU A 96 -1.79 1.90 0.61
C GLU A 96 -2.55 2.14 -0.68
N LEU A 97 -3.73 1.54 -0.79
CA LEU A 97 -4.62 1.61 -1.95
C LEU A 97 -6.03 1.95 -1.49
N ALA A 98 -6.84 2.51 -2.40
CA ALA A 98 -8.26 2.69 -2.14
C ALA A 98 -8.94 1.32 -1.94
N ALA A 99 -9.74 1.19 -0.89
CA ALA A 99 -10.41 -0.07 -0.60
C ALA A 99 -11.36 -0.49 -1.71
N GLY A 100 -11.38 -1.79 -1.98
CA GLY A 100 -12.30 -2.39 -2.94
C GLY A 100 -11.92 -2.26 -4.39
N TRP A 101 -10.86 -1.52 -4.70
CA TRP A 101 -10.42 -1.35 -6.08
C TRP A 101 -9.66 -2.58 -6.59
N LEU A 102 -8.77 -3.14 -5.78
CA LEU A 102 -7.87 -4.20 -6.20
C LEU A 102 -8.62 -5.54 -6.26
N PRO A 103 -8.64 -6.24 -7.42
CA PRO A 103 -9.26 -7.55 -7.49
C PRO A 103 -8.62 -8.53 -6.49
N ARG A 104 -9.41 -9.47 -5.98
CA ARG A 104 -8.91 -10.41 -4.96
C ARG A 104 -7.81 -11.31 -5.45
N ASP A 105 -7.80 -11.63 -6.74
CA ASP A 105 -6.80 -12.49 -7.36
C ASP A 105 -5.59 -11.75 -7.91
N ALA A 106 -5.56 -10.41 -7.79
CA ALA A 106 -4.44 -9.62 -8.30
C ALA A 106 -3.18 -9.76 -7.46
N VAL A 107 -3.33 -10.09 -6.18
CA VAL A 107 -2.23 -10.23 -5.24
C VAL A 107 -2.59 -11.20 -4.13
N ALA A 108 -1.60 -11.96 -3.65
CA ALA A 108 -1.75 -12.89 -2.53
C ALA A 108 -0.52 -12.85 -1.64
N LEU A 109 -0.65 -13.39 -0.42
CA LEU A 109 0.49 -13.55 0.48
C LEU A 109 1.62 -14.29 -0.22
N GLY A 110 2.84 -13.80 -0.06
CA GLY A 110 4.04 -14.36 -0.68
C GLY A 110 4.35 -13.82 -2.06
N ASP A 111 3.43 -13.12 -2.71
CA ASP A 111 3.71 -12.47 -4.00
C ASP A 111 4.78 -11.40 -3.83
N GLN A 112 5.67 -11.30 -4.80
CA GLN A 112 6.74 -10.31 -4.80
C GLN A 112 6.37 -9.11 -5.67
N LEU A 113 6.41 -7.93 -5.05
CA LEU A 113 6.09 -6.68 -5.70
C LEU A 113 7.36 -5.85 -5.85
N VAL A 114 7.49 -5.20 -7.00
CA VAL A 114 8.66 -4.36 -7.29
C VAL A 114 8.21 -3.00 -7.80
N TRP A 115 9.09 -2.03 -7.59
CA TRP A 115 8.92 -0.67 -8.10
C TRP A 115 9.51 -0.57 -9.49
N ALA A 116 8.78 0.08 -10.40
CA ALA A 116 9.28 0.44 -11.72
C ALA A 116 9.09 1.94 -11.95
N ASN A 117 10.13 2.62 -12.35
CA ASN A 117 10.04 4.04 -12.68
C ASN A 117 9.14 4.25 -13.89
N ALA A 118 8.34 5.29 -13.81
CA ALA A 118 7.47 5.66 -14.92
C ALA A 118 8.26 6.34 -16.04
#